data_c1126684756da7f9e50847368ab62898
#
_entry.id   c1126684756da7f9e50847368ab62898
#
_cell.length_a   1.000
_cell.length_b   1.000
_cell.length_c   1.000
_cell.angle_alpha   90.00
_cell.angle_beta   90.00
_cell.angle_gamma   90.00
#
_symmetry.space_group_name_H-M   'P 1'
#
loop_
_entity.id
_entity.type
_entity.pdbx_description
1 polymer ?
#
loop_
_entity_poly.entity_id
_entity_poly.type
_entity_poly.pdbx_seq_one_letter_code
_entity_poly.pdbx_strand_id
1 'polypeptide(L)'
;MDSVTTGPQKRARRTFLYGTHGVGKTTWAAGWKDAIFLPTENGCGDLDVTRTRLLTTAKEVVEAITEVRSSDYKTLVLDSIDWTEKLIQRDLDKEGFQDAFGRGAVEINRRVSSILRLLDTVVAAGINVILIGHAEVKTVTRPDGTSWSAYQPKLTKHAGASVSEWADELLFAQTVVLTQNKQIGLKQVSVGVDTGERVLYTEGTPAFQAKHRKIGLKPSYELSDVSSYLNDIA
;
A
#
# COMPACT_ATOMS: atom_id res chain seq x y z
N MET A 1 23.88 26.92 -15.42
CA MET A 1 22.64 26.46 -14.75
C MET A 1 22.72 24.95 -14.59
N ASP A 2 23.43 24.51 -13.57
CA ASP A 2 23.69 23.06 -13.34
C ASP A 2 22.51 22.31 -12.70
N SER A 3 21.38 22.99 -12.50
CA SER A 3 20.17 22.43 -11.85
C SER A 3 19.02 22.06 -12.84
N VAL A 4 19.24 22.21 -14.16
CA VAL A 4 18.23 21.92 -15.17
C VAL A 4 18.51 20.57 -15.79
N THR A 5 17.57 19.62 -15.65
CA THR A 5 17.62 18.30 -16.28
C THR A 5 16.46 18.15 -17.26
N THR A 6 16.70 17.47 -18.38
CA THR A 6 15.69 17.22 -19.42
C THR A 6 15.48 15.72 -19.58
N GLY A 7 14.22 15.29 -19.74
CA GLY A 7 13.82 13.89 -19.95
C GLY A 7 13.52 13.11 -18.68
N PRO A 8 13.11 11.82 -18.81
CA PRO A 8 12.80 10.95 -17.71
C PRO A 8 14.02 10.71 -16.83
N GLN A 9 13.85 10.86 -15.51
CA GLN A 9 14.91 10.55 -14.54
C GLN A 9 14.70 9.15 -13.98
N LYS A 10 15.71 8.29 -14.12
CA LYS A 10 15.74 6.99 -13.43
C LYS A 10 16.00 7.24 -11.95
N ARG A 11 15.02 6.90 -11.13
CA ARG A 11 15.13 6.95 -9.66
C ARG A 11 14.46 5.72 -9.05
N ALA A 12 14.83 5.40 -7.84
CA ALA A 12 14.10 4.43 -7.04
C ALA A 12 12.62 4.84 -6.88
N ARG A 13 11.73 3.87 -6.76
CA ARG A 13 10.28 4.06 -6.83
C ARG A 13 9.64 4.04 -5.46
N ARG A 14 8.52 4.74 -5.36
CA ARG A 14 7.63 4.76 -4.22
C ARG A 14 6.33 4.09 -4.64
N THR A 15 6.16 2.82 -4.27
CA THR A 15 4.99 2.01 -4.60
C THR A 15 4.13 1.80 -3.36
N PHE A 16 2.84 2.07 -3.45
CA PHE A 16 1.87 1.68 -2.44
C PHE A 16 0.91 0.65 -3.03
N LEU A 17 1.06 -0.60 -2.59
CA LEU A 17 0.19 -1.72 -2.95
C LEU A 17 -0.81 -1.98 -1.84
N TYR A 18 -2.09 -1.73 -2.10
CA TYR A 18 -3.16 -2.10 -1.17
C TYR A 18 -4.14 -3.07 -1.82
N GLY A 19 -4.90 -3.78 -1.02
CA GLY A 19 -5.87 -4.74 -1.56
C GLY A 19 -6.52 -5.61 -0.51
N THR A 20 -7.38 -6.52 -0.96
CA THR A 20 -8.12 -7.42 -0.10
C THR A 20 -7.19 -8.33 0.70
N HIS A 21 -7.68 -8.81 1.85
CA HIS A 21 -6.90 -9.72 2.69
C HIS A 21 -6.64 -11.04 1.94
N GLY A 22 -5.43 -11.60 2.09
CA GLY A 22 -5.07 -12.89 1.50
C GLY A 22 -4.87 -12.90 -0.02
N VAL A 23 -4.95 -11.76 -0.72
CA VAL A 23 -4.82 -11.71 -2.19
C VAL A 23 -3.42 -12.02 -2.70
N GLY A 24 -2.36 -11.94 -1.85
CA GLY A 24 -0.97 -12.23 -2.24
C GLY A 24 -0.07 -11.00 -2.39
N LYS A 25 -0.38 -9.89 -1.71
CA LYS A 25 0.42 -8.65 -1.75
C LYS A 25 1.88 -8.86 -1.34
N THR A 26 2.09 -9.57 -0.22
CA THR A 26 3.43 -9.90 0.31
C THR A 26 4.21 -10.77 -0.67
N THR A 27 3.53 -11.77 -1.28
CA THR A 27 4.13 -12.65 -2.31
C THR A 27 4.54 -11.85 -3.56
N TRP A 28 3.70 -10.89 -3.99
CA TRP A 28 4.03 -10.01 -5.10
C TRP A 28 5.26 -9.14 -4.78
N ALA A 29 5.34 -8.58 -3.59
CA ALA A 29 6.49 -7.78 -3.17
C ALA A 29 7.78 -8.62 -3.05
N ALA A 30 7.67 -9.92 -2.73
CA ALA A 30 8.81 -10.83 -2.67
C ALA A 30 9.48 -11.07 -4.05
N GLY A 31 8.77 -10.81 -5.15
CA GLY A 31 9.33 -10.87 -6.51
C GLY A 31 10.27 -9.71 -6.87
N TRP A 32 10.41 -8.70 -6.01
CA TRP A 32 11.32 -7.58 -6.24
C TRP A 32 12.76 -7.93 -5.85
N LYS A 33 13.71 -7.38 -6.60
CA LYS A 33 15.15 -7.65 -6.43
C LYS A 33 15.65 -7.24 -5.05
N ASP A 34 16.39 -8.13 -4.39
CA ASP A 34 17.09 -7.90 -3.12
C ASP A 34 16.20 -7.17 -2.10
N ALA A 35 14.98 -7.69 -1.90
CA ALA A 35 13.99 -7.11 -1.01
C ALA A 35 14.25 -7.46 0.46
N ILE A 36 14.18 -6.45 1.34
CA ILE A 36 14.13 -6.59 2.79
C ILE A 36 12.73 -6.22 3.30
N PHE A 37 12.13 -7.13 4.07
CA PHE A 37 10.81 -6.93 4.65
C PHE A 37 10.90 -6.40 6.07
N LEU A 38 10.13 -5.37 6.35
CA LEU A 38 9.91 -4.79 7.68
C LEU A 38 8.48 -5.15 8.12
N PRO A 39 8.26 -6.34 8.74
CA PRO A 39 6.92 -6.77 9.13
C PRO A 39 6.44 -6.02 10.38
N THR A 40 5.25 -5.47 10.32
CA THR A 40 4.51 -4.91 11.46
C THR A 40 3.32 -5.78 11.85
N GLU A 41 3.09 -6.86 11.08
CA GLU A 41 2.12 -7.93 11.35
C GLU A 41 2.69 -9.29 10.93
N ASN A 42 2.08 -10.39 11.38
CA ASN A 42 2.53 -11.75 11.07
C ASN A 42 2.04 -12.20 9.68
N GLY A 43 2.47 -11.51 8.60
CA GLY A 43 2.02 -11.78 7.24
C GLY A 43 3.03 -12.55 6.36
N CYS A 44 4.32 -12.51 6.68
CA CYS A 44 5.39 -13.08 5.85
C CYS A 44 6.06 -14.34 6.45
N GLY A 45 5.44 -14.97 7.47
CA GLY A 45 6.05 -16.10 8.21
C GLY A 45 6.44 -17.28 7.33
N ASP A 46 5.60 -17.64 6.38
CA ASP A 46 5.76 -18.81 5.50
C ASP A 46 6.47 -18.51 4.17
N LEU A 47 6.91 -17.27 3.95
CA LEU A 47 7.62 -16.88 2.73
C LEU A 47 9.13 -16.94 2.94
N ASP A 48 9.84 -17.46 1.93
CA ASP A 48 11.31 -17.41 1.87
C ASP A 48 11.76 -16.00 1.45
N VAL A 49 11.84 -15.10 2.41
CA VAL A 49 12.21 -13.70 2.22
C VAL A 49 13.15 -13.22 3.32
N THR A 50 14.04 -12.30 2.98
CA THR A 50 14.85 -11.60 3.98
C THR A 50 13.96 -10.61 4.74
N ARG A 51 13.93 -10.70 6.06
CA ARG A 51 13.10 -9.85 6.91
C ARG A 51 13.73 -9.53 8.25
N THR A 52 13.34 -8.43 8.85
CA THR A 52 13.63 -8.17 10.27
C THR A 52 12.72 -9.05 11.16
N ARG A 53 12.94 -9.02 12.47
CA ARG A 53 11.92 -9.49 13.42
C ARG A 53 10.65 -8.65 13.28
N LEU A 54 9.54 -9.16 13.82
CA LEU A 54 8.30 -8.40 13.92
C LEU A 54 8.53 -7.07 14.67
N LEU A 55 8.16 -5.96 14.04
CA LEU A 55 8.25 -4.62 14.62
C LEU A 55 6.96 -4.33 15.39
N THR A 56 7.09 -3.95 16.65
CA THR A 56 5.97 -3.83 17.61
C THR A 56 5.72 -2.40 18.08
N THR A 57 6.58 -1.46 17.71
CA THR A 57 6.47 -0.02 18.02
C THR A 57 6.81 0.83 16.81
N ALA A 58 6.26 2.05 16.75
CA ALA A 58 6.61 3.00 15.68
C ALA A 58 8.09 3.39 15.71
N LYS A 59 8.71 3.40 16.88
CA LYS A 59 10.14 3.65 17.05
C LYS A 59 10.98 2.56 16.35
N GLU A 60 10.67 1.28 16.54
CA GLU A 60 11.35 0.17 15.86
C GLU A 60 11.21 0.27 14.33
N VAL A 61 10.05 0.72 13.82
CA VAL A 61 9.86 0.95 12.38
C VAL A 61 10.83 2.03 11.87
N VAL A 62 10.96 3.15 12.58
CA VAL A 62 11.88 4.24 12.22
C VAL A 62 13.34 3.77 12.26
N GLU A 63 13.73 3.01 13.29
CA GLU A 63 15.08 2.45 13.42
C GLU A 63 15.40 1.50 12.27
N ALA A 64 14.51 0.56 11.96
CA ALA A 64 14.69 -0.40 10.87
C ALA A 64 14.80 0.28 9.50
N ILE A 65 13.96 1.29 9.20
CA ILE A 65 14.05 2.07 7.97
C ILE A 65 15.40 2.79 7.87
N THR A 66 15.90 3.32 9.00
CA THR A 66 17.19 4.04 9.05
C THR A 66 18.35 3.09 8.78
N GLU A 67 18.31 1.85 9.30
CA GLU A 67 19.32 0.83 9.03
C GLU A 67 19.33 0.42 7.57
N VAL A 68 18.15 0.15 6.98
CA VAL A 68 18.03 -0.24 5.56
C VAL A 68 18.57 0.83 4.63
N ARG A 69 18.39 2.11 4.93
CA ARG A 69 18.95 3.22 4.11
C ARG A 69 20.44 3.10 3.86
N SER A 70 21.19 2.54 4.78
CA SER A 70 22.66 2.39 4.71
C SER A 70 23.10 0.98 4.31
N SER A 71 22.19 0.16 3.82
CA SER A 71 22.44 -1.23 3.42
C SER A 71 22.58 -1.40 1.91
N ASP A 72 22.92 -2.61 1.47
CA ASP A 72 23.03 -2.99 0.06
C ASP A 72 21.73 -3.48 -0.57
N TYR A 73 20.62 -3.54 0.18
CA TYR A 73 19.31 -3.92 -0.33
C TYR A 73 18.85 -3.00 -1.46
N LYS A 74 18.06 -3.53 -2.38
CA LYS A 74 17.54 -2.77 -3.53
C LYS A 74 16.07 -2.41 -3.38
N THR A 75 15.38 -3.07 -2.46
CA THR A 75 13.96 -2.83 -2.21
C THR A 75 13.66 -2.97 -0.71
N LEU A 76 13.02 -1.96 -0.13
CA LEU A 76 12.45 -1.98 1.20
C LEU A 76 10.94 -2.24 1.08
N VAL A 77 10.43 -3.23 1.80
CA VAL A 77 8.99 -3.55 1.89
C VAL A 77 8.52 -3.34 3.32
N LEU A 78 7.62 -2.38 3.56
CA LEU A 78 6.96 -2.19 4.84
C LEU A 78 5.60 -2.92 4.82
N ASP A 79 5.47 -3.99 5.58
CA ASP A 79 4.29 -4.87 5.61
C ASP A 79 3.68 -4.94 7.02
N SER A 80 2.71 -4.06 7.34
CA SER A 80 1.97 -3.14 6.50
C SER A 80 1.91 -1.72 7.07
N ILE A 81 1.59 -0.74 6.23
CA ILE A 81 1.48 0.67 6.64
C ILE A 81 0.26 0.92 7.56
N ASP A 82 -0.83 0.21 7.38
CA ASP A 82 -2.01 0.31 8.24
C ASP A 82 -1.76 -0.28 9.64
N TRP A 83 -0.92 -1.31 9.77
CA TRP A 83 -0.45 -1.75 11.08
C TRP A 83 0.57 -0.78 11.69
N THR A 84 1.42 -0.16 10.87
CA THR A 84 2.30 0.93 11.33
C THR A 84 1.48 2.08 11.91
N GLU A 85 0.37 2.46 11.28
CA GLU A 85 -0.57 3.47 11.82
C GLU A 85 -1.14 3.05 13.17
N LYS A 86 -1.51 1.78 13.35
CA LYS A 86 -1.96 1.25 14.64
C LYS A 86 -0.87 1.27 15.71
N LEU A 87 0.39 1.01 15.34
CA LEU A 87 1.51 1.14 16.27
C LEU A 87 1.66 2.60 16.73
N ILE A 88 1.56 3.55 15.81
CA ILE A 88 1.56 4.99 16.13
C ILE A 88 0.42 5.33 17.11
N GLN A 89 -0.81 4.84 16.86
CA GLN A 89 -1.94 5.07 17.76
C GLN A 89 -1.67 4.50 19.16
N ARG A 90 -1.16 3.26 19.26
CA ARG A 90 -0.81 2.66 20.54
C ARG A 90 0.27 3.44 21.31
N ASP A 91 1.22 4.01 20.60
CA ASP A 91 2.27 4.82 21.23
C ASP A 91 1.68 6.13 21.76
N LEU A 92 0.77 6.78 21.01
CA LEU A 92 0.02 7.95 21.47
C LEU A 92 -0.82 7.66 22.73
N ASP A 93 -1.50 6.51 22.75
CA ASP A 93 -2.30 6.07 23.90
C ASP A 93 -1.42 5.89 25.16
N LYS A 94 -0.23 5.28 25.01
CA LYS A 94 0.76 5.11 26.09
C LYS A 94 1.35 6.44 26.58
N GLU A 95 1.54 7.39 25.67
CA GLU A 95 2.00 8.75 25.98
C GLU A 95 0.91 9.57 26.73
N GLY A 96 -0.30 9.03 26.88
CA GLY A 96 -1.43 9.71 27.50
C GLY A 96 -2.00 10.83 26.61
N PHE A 97 -1.83 10.72 25.30
CA PHE A 97 -2.34 11.73 24.38
C PHE A 97 -3.86 11.84 24.45
N GLN A 98 -4.36 13.03 24.80
CA GLN A 98 -5.79 13.30 24.89
C GLN A 98 -6.33 13.67 23.50
N ASP A 99 -7.11 12.78 22.89
CA ASP A 99 -7.80 13.07 21.62
C ASP A 99 -9.00 13.98 21.88
N ALA A 100 -8.72 15.29 21.93
CA ALA A 100 -9.76 16.31 22.00
C ALA A 100 -9.89 16.94 20.61
N PHE A 101 -11.14 17.02 20.11
CA PHE A 101 -11.49 17.69 18.85
C PHE A 101 -10.75 17.15 17.61
N GLY A 102 -10.48 15.82 17.54
CA GLY A 102 -9.86 15.19 16.38
C GLY A 102 -8.35 15.42 16.25
N ARG A 103 -7.68 15.92 17.30
CA ARG A 103 -6.23 16.12 17.31
C ARG A 103 -5.45 14.81 17.16
N GLY A 104 -6.03 13.67 17.58
CA GLY A 104 -5.43 12.36 17.41
C GLY A 104 -5.19 12.01 15.94
N ALA A 105 -6.18 12.23 15.09
CA ALA A 105 -6.04 11.98 13.65
C ALA A 105 -4.97 12.88 13.00
N VAL A 106 -4.86 14.14 13.45
CA VAL A 106 -3.82 15.07 12.99
C VAL A 106 -2.43 14.62 13.44
N GLU A 107 -2.28 14.18 14.69
CA GLU A 107 -1.00 13.71 15.22
C GLU A 107 -0.57 12.39 14.56
N ILE A 108 -1.50 11.45 14.33
CA ILE A 108 -1.24 10.22 13.56
C ILE A 108 -0.70 10.60 12.18
N ASN A 109 -1.39 11.49 11.46
CA ASN A 109 -0.94 11.93 10.13
C ASN A 109 0.44 12.59 10.17
N ARG A 110 0.73 13.39 11.21
CA ARG A 110 2.04 14.02 11.40
C ARG A 110 3.16 12.95 11.53
N ARG A 111 2.92 11.89 12.34
CA ARG A 111 3.88 10.79 12.54
C ARG A 111 4.01 9.93 11.28
N VAL A 112 2.91 9.61 10.59
CA VAL A 112 2.95 8.92 9.28
C VAL A 112 3.74 9.75 8.28
N SER A 113 3.48 11.04 8.16
CA SER A 113 4.21 11.94 7.26
C SER A 113 5.71 12.03 7.60
N SER A 114 6.10 11.85 8.87
CA SER A 114 7.50 11.79 9.27
C SER A 114 8.16 10.49 8.80
N ILE A 115 7.44 9.37 8.85
CA ILE A 115 7.91 8.09 8.28
C ILE A 115 8.05 8.21 6.75
N LEU A 116 7.09 8.82 6.05
CA LEU A 116 7.19 9.02 4.60
C LEU A 116 8.41 9.86 4.22
N ARG A 117 8.71 10.94 4.97
CA ARG A 117 9.95 11.73 4.76
C ARG A 117 11.22 10.91 5.01
N LEU A 118 11.22 10.02 6.00
CA LEU A 118 12.35 9.11 6.23
C LEU A 118 12.49 8.13 5.04
N LEU A 119 11.39 7.58 4.54
CA LEU A 119 11.39 6.73 3.34
C LEU A 119 11.87 7.47 2.09
N ASP A 120 11.63 8.79 1.97
CA ASP A 120 12.22 9.59 0.89
C ASP A 120 13.76 9.59 0.93
N THR A 121 14.37 9.50 2.11
CA THR A 121 15.84 9.36 2.22
C THR A 121 16.35 7.98 1.75
N VAL A 122 15.52 6.92 1.89
CA VAL A 122 15.78 5.58 1.36
C VAL A 122 15.72 5.59 -0.17
N VAL A 123 14.68 6.24 -0.72
CA VAL A 123 14.53 6.43 -2.18
C VAL A 123 15.70 7.24 -2.75
N ALA A 124 16.15 8.28 -2.06
CA ALA A 124 17.32 9.08 -2.45
C ALA A 124 18.64 8.28 -2.42
N ALA A 125 18.73 7.24 -1.58
CA ALA A 125 19.83 6.29 -1.57
C ALA A 125 19.77 5.24 -2.71
N GLY A 126 18.73 5.29 -3.57
CA GLY A 126 18.57 4.40 -4.72
C GLY A 126 17.85 3.08 -4.40
N ILE A 127 17.19 2.99 -3.26
CA ILE A 127 16.45 1.81 -2.80
C ILE A 127 14.95 2.03 -3.07
N ASN A 128 14.30 1.09 -3.79
CA ASN A 128 12.85 1.13 -3.99
C ASN A 128 12.12 0.95 -2.67
N VAL A 129 10.98 1.59 -2.53
CA VAL A 129 10.12 1.44 -1.35
C VAL A 129 8.75 0.94 -1.77
N ILE A 130 8.34 -0.16 -1.14
CA ILE A 130 7.00 -0.72 -1.27
C ILE A 130 6.30 -0.63 0.08
N LEU A 131 5.19 0.10 0.13
CA LEU A 131 4.26 0.05 1.24
C LEU A 131 3.16 -0.96 0.90
N ILE A 132 2.93 -1.93 1.77
CA ILE A 132 1.77 -2.83 1.68
C ILE A 132 0.68 -2.29 2.60
N GLY A 133 -0.58 -2.37 2.16
CA GLY A 133 -1.74 -1.99 2.95
C GLY A 133 -2.95 -2.87 2.71
N HIS A 134 -3.89 -2.85 3.64
CA HIS A 134 -5.17 -3.51 3.47
C HIS A 134 -6.19 -2.58 2.84
N ALA A 135 -7.17 -3.16 2.15
CA ALA A 135 -8.34 -2.45 1.65
C ALA A 135 -9.51 -2.56 2.63
N GLU A 136 -10.31 -1.52 2.67
CA GLU A 136 -11.64 -1.53 3.28
C GLU A 136 -12.66 -0.93 2.31
N VAL A 137 -13.93 -1.29 2.47
CA VAL A 137 -15.02 -0.73 1.67
C VAL A 137 -15.55 0.51 2.38
N LYS A 138 -15.54 1.65 1.68
CA LYS A 138 -16.10 2.93 2.16
C LYS A 138 -17.15 3.45 1.18
N THR A 139 -18.13 4.16 1.71
CA THR A 139 -19.08 4.93 0.88
C THR A 139 -18.38 6.21 0.41
N VAL A 140 -18.37 6.41 -0.89
CA VAL A 140 -17.93 7.65 -1.54
C VAL A 140 -19.17 8.43 -1.93
N THR A 141 -19.25 9.70 -1.52
CA THR A 141 -20.34 10.60 -1.85
C THR A 141 -19.80 11.78 -2.66
N ARG A 142 -20.41 12.04 -3.80
CA ARG A 142 -20.13 13.22 -4.64
C ARG A 142 -20.85 14.46 -4.10
N PRO A 143 -20.43 15.66 -4.51
CA PRO A 143 -21.13 16.91 -4.17
C PRO A 143 -22.58 16.97 -4.66
N ASP A 144 -22.94 16.20 -5.71
CA ASP A 144 -24.30 16.07 -6.24
C ASP A 144 -25.19 15.12 -5.43
N GLY A 145 -24.65 14.51 -4.35
CA GLY A 145 -25.36 13.57 -3.48
C GLY A 145 -25.31 12.11 -3.94
N THR A 146 -24.75 11.81 -5.13
CA THR A 146 -24.59 10.44 -5.61
C THR A 146 -23.59 9.68 -4.73
N SER A 147 -23.96 8.48 -4.28
CA SER A 147 -23.12 7.67 -3.39
C SER A 147 -22.98 6.25 -3.93
N TRP A 148 -21.78 5.67 -3.72
CA TRP A 148 -21.47 4.27 -4.03
C TRP A 148 -20.43 3.72 -3.08
N SER A 149 -20.30 2.39 -3.01
CA SER A 149 -19.25 1.71 -2.25
C SER A 149 -17.99 1.55 -3.10
N ALA A 150 -16.82 1.85 -2.51
CA ALA A 150 -15.53 1.68 -3.16
C ALA A 150 -14.49 1.13 -2.19
N TYR A 151 -13.52 0.37 -2.71
CA TYR A 151 -12.33 -0.01 -1.96
C TYR A 151 -11.41 1.19 -1.78
N GLN A 152 -10.98 1.41 -0.56
CA GLN A 152 -9.99 2.41 -0.19
C GLN A 152 -8.93 1.80 0.73
N PRO A 153 -7.73 2.39 0.82
CA PRO A 153 -6.76 1.98 1.81
C PRO A 153 -7.34 2.07 3.23
N LYS A 154 -7.08 1.04 4.04
CA LYS A 154 -7.52 0.96 5.44
C LYS A 154 -6.62 1.83 6.33
N LEU A 155 -6.71 3.12 6.13
CA LEU A 155 -5.97 4.15 6.86
C LEU A 155 -6.95 5.25 7.31
N THR A 156 -6.55 6.04 8.31
CA THR A 156 -7.28 7.27 8.61
C THR A 156 -7.29 8.19 7.39
N LYS A 157 -8.31 9.03 7.28
CA LYS A 157 -8.54 9.86 6.09
C LYS A 157 -7.31 10.66 5.67
N HIS A 158 -6.65 11.32 6.63
CA HIS A 158 -5.48 12.16 6.36
C HIS A 158 -4.23 11.34 6.03
N ALA A 159 -3.95 10.26 6.77
CA ALA A 159 -2.82 9.40 6.50
C ALA A 159 -2.99 8.68 5.15
N GLY A 160 -4.19 8.20 4.83
CA GLY A 160 -4.48 7.58 3.53
C GLY A 160 -4.26 8.54 2.36
N ALA A 161 -4.66 9.81 2.49
CA ALA A 161 -4.40 10.84 1.49
C ALA A 161 -2.88 11.07 1.34
N SER A 162 -2.17 11.28 2.46
CA SER A 162 -0.72 11.53 2.46
C SER A 162 0.07 10.37 1.83
N VAL A 163 -0.25 9.13 2.17
CA VAL A 163 0.40 7.93 1.59
C VAL A 163 0.11 7.81 0.10
N SER A 164 -1.17 8.00 -0.28
CA SER A 164 -1.58 7.91 -1.70
C SER A 164 -0.95 9.01 -2.56
N GLU A 165 -0.81 10.23 -2.04
CA GLU A 165 -0.13 11.32 -2.74
C GLU A 165 1.38 11.10 -2.85
N TRP A 166 2.01 10.60 -1.79
CA TRP A 166 3.43 10.33 -1.71
C TRP A 166 3.88 9.26 -2.72
N ALA A 167 3.06 8.24 -2.96
CA ALA A 167 3.38 7.13 -3.86
C ALA A 167 3.43 7.59 -5.33
N ASP A 168 4.45 7.14 -6.08
CA ASP A 168 4.52 7.27 -7.54
C ASP A 168 3.53 6.32 -8.21
N GLU A 169 3.38 5.11 -7.64
CA GLU A 169 2.42 4.09 -8.05
C GLU A 169 1.52 3.71 -6.87
N LEU A 170 0.23 3.95 -7.01
CA LEU A 170 -0.82 3.44 -6.13
C LEU A 170 -1.47 2.26 -6.85
N LEU A 171 -1.28 1.06 -6.34
CA LEU A 171 -1.71 -0.18 -6.95
C LEU A 171 -2.79 -0.83 -6.10
N PHE A 172 -3.81 -1.39 -6.75
CA PHE A 172 -4.87 -2.12 -6.08
C PHE A 172 -4.88 -3.59 -6.49
N ALA A 173 -4.90 -4.51 -5.51
CA ALA A 173 -4.97 -5.94 -5.74
C ALA A 173 -6.24 -6.56 -5.16
N GLN A 174 -6.93 -7.37 -5.98
CA GLN A 174 -8.10 -8.13 -5.54
C GLN A 174 -8.20 -9.46 -6.27
N THR A 175 -9.00 -10.39 -5.72
CA THR A 175 -9.48 -11.55 -6.44
C THR A 175 -10.70 -11.15 -7.28
N VAL A 176 -10.79 -11.64 -8.52
CA VAL A 176 -11.93 -11.40 -9.40
C VAL A 176 -13.11 -12.21 -8.93
N VAL A 177 -14.23 -11.54 -8.65
CA VAL A 177 -15.49 -12.16 -8.25
C VAL A 177 -16.51 -11.95 -9.35
N LEU A 178 -17.06 -13.06 -9.85
CA LEU A 178 -18.21 -13.03 -10.78
C LEU A 178 -19.51 -13.10 -9.99
N THR A 179 -20.46 -12.25 -10.37
CA THR A 179 -21.79 -12.26 -9.77
C THR A 179 -22.70 -13.21 -10.54
N GLN A 180 -23.24 -14.21 -9.88
CA GLN A 180 -24.24 -15.12 -10.43
C GLN A 180 -25.58 -14.91 -9.73
N ASN A 181 -26.65 -14.79 -10.51
CA ASN A 181 -28.01 -14.77 -9.97
C ASN A 181 -28.48 -16.20 -9.70
N LYS A 182 -28.70 -16.53 -8.44
CA LYS A 182 -29.30 -17.81 -8.04
C LYS A 182 -30.74 -17.59 -7.56
N GLN A 183 -31.64 -18.48 -7.97
CA GLN A 183 -32.99 -18.50 -7.45
C GLN A 183 -33.03 -19.34 -6.17
N ILE A 184 -33.43 -18.73 -5.06
CA ILE A 184 -33.63 -19.41 -3.78
C ILE A 184 -35.09 -19.27 -3.42
N GLY A 185 -35.87 -20.33 -3.71
CA GLY A 185 -37.33 -20.29 -3.62
C GLY A 185 -37.92 -19.27 -4.62
N LEU A 186 -38.70 -18.30 -4.13
CA LEU A 186 -39.32 -17.25 -4.95
C LEU A 186 -38.44 -15.97 -5.07
N LYS A 187 -37.26 -15.95 -4.44
CA LYS A 187 -36.36 -14.79 -4.46
C LYS A 187 -35.14 -15.03 -5.37
N GLN A 188 -34.80 -14.05 -6.18
CA GLN A 188 -33.56 -14.01 -6.94
C GLN A 188 -32.50 -13.32 -6.08
N VAL A 189 -31.39 -14.02 -5.82
CA VAL A 189 -30.28 -13.53 -4.99
C VAL A 189 -29.02 -13.54 -5.83
N SER A 190 -28.30 -12.42 -5.84
CA SER A 190 -26.97 -12.33 -6.47
C SER A 190 -25.92 -12.89 -5.51
N VAL A 191 -25.18 -13.90 -5.94
CA VAL A 191 -24.11 -14.55 -5.17
C VAL A 191 -22.80 -14.31 -5.88
N GLY A 192 -21.78 -13.86 -5.12
CA GLY A 192 -20.42 -13.75 -5.62
C GLY A 192 -19.77 -15.14 -5.74
N VAL A 193 -19.16 -15.43 -6.88
CA VAL A 193 -18.37 -16.64 -7.11
C VAL A 193 -16.93 -16.20 -7.30
N ASP A 194 -16.03 -16.69 -6.44
CA ASP A 194 -14.59 -16.47 -6.56
C ASP A 194 -14.07 -17.24 -7.78
N THR A 195 -13.38 -16.54 -8.68
CA THR A 195 -12.76 -17.16 -9.86
C THR A 195 -11.38 -17.74 -9.57
N GLY A 196 -10.78 -17.40 -8.42
CA GLY A 196 -9.38 -17.69 -8.11
C GLY A 196 -8.37 -16.78 -8.83
N GLU A 197 -8.81 -15.99 -9.82
CA GLU A 197 -7.98 -15.05 -10.55
C GLU A 197 -7.65 -13.83 -9.67
N ARG A 198 -6.36 -13.49 -9.57
CA ARG A 198 -5.86 -12.37 -8.76
C ARG A 198 -5.27 -11.31 -9.67
N VAL A 199 -5.78 -10.10 -9.59
CA VAL A 199 -5.44 -9.00 -10.50
C VAL A 199 -4.85 -7.83 -9.72
N LEU A 200 -3.76 -7.29 -10.27
CA LEU A 200 -3.12 -6.05 -9.88
C LEU A 200 -3.58 -4.94 -10.83
N TYR A 201 -4.25 -3.92 -10.32
CA TYR A 201 -4.70 -2.76 -11.09
C TYR A 201 -3.75 -1.59 -10.90
N THR A 202 -3.37 -0.97 -12.00
CA THR A 202 -2.51 0.23 -12.06
C THR A 202 -3.32 1.49 -12.34
N GLU A 203 -4.55 1.35 -12.87
CA GLU A 203 -5.49 2.43 -13.16
C GLU A 203 -6.76 2.28 -12.32
N GLY A 204 -7.21 3.42 -11.76
CA GLY A 204 -8.39 3.46 -10.90
C GLY A 204 -9.70 3.41 -11.65
N THR A 205 -10.74 2.94 -10.97
CA THR A 205 -12.13 2.94 -11.39
C THR A 205 -13.01 3.56 -10.29
N PRO A 206 -14.30 3.77 -10.49
CA PRO A 206 -15.17 4.17 -9.38
C PRO A 206 -15.18 3.19 -8.19
N ALA A 207 -14.83 1.90 -8.41
CA ALA A 207 -14.82 0.87 -7.37
C ALA A 207 -13.54 0.86 -6.52
N PHE A 208 -12.42 1.42 -6.98
CA PHE A 208 -11.16 1.50 -6.25
C PHE A 208 -10.24 2.57 -6.83
N GLN A 209 -9.28 3.03 -6.02
CA GLN A 209 -8.25 3.98 -6.45
C GLN A 209 -7.01 3.24 -6.93
N ALA A 210 -6.48 3.62 -8.08
CA ALA A 210 -5.13 3.26 -8.52
C ALA A 210 -4.60 4.38 -9.43
N LYS A 211 -3.28 4.55 -9.45
CA LYS A 211 -2.61 5.53 -10.31
C LYS A 211 -1.16 5.13 -10.55
N HIS A 212 -0.60 5.56 -11.65
CA HIS A 212 0.84 5.48 -11.92
C HIS A 212 1.31 6.73 -12.68
N ARG A 213 2.64 6.93 -12.73
CA ARG A 213 3.28 8.03 -13.48
C ARG A 213 4.02 7.55 -14.73
N LYS A 214 4.13 6.24 -14.94
CA LYS A 214 4.83 5.66 -16.08
C LYS A 214 3.92 5.64 -17.31
N ILE A 215 4.40 6.17 -18.43
CA ILE A 215 3.69 6.13 -19.72
C ILE A 215 3.76 4.71 -20.29
N GLY A 216 2.64 4.20 -20.79
CA GLY A 216 2.55 2.90 -21.45
C GLY A 216 2.43 1.69 -20.53
N LEU A 217 2.25 1.90 -19.21
CA LEU A 217 1.94 0.81 -18.30
C LEU A 217 0.55 0.25 -18.61
N LYS A 218 0.37 -1.08 -18.57
CA LYS A 218 -0.94 -1.71 -18.76
C LYS A 218 -1.89 -1.34 -17.61
N PRO A 219 -3.20 -1.26 -17.83
CA PRO A 219 -4.17 -0.92 -16.78
C PRO A 219 -4.29 -2.01 -15.69
N SER A 220 -3.86 -3.24 -16.00
CA SER A 220 -3.84 -4.36 -15.04
C SER A 220 -2.83 -5.44 -15.44
N TYR A 221 -2.47 -6.24 -14.44
CA TYR A 221 -1.58 -7.41 -14.55
C TYR A 221 -2.17 -8.57 -13.75
N GLU A 222 -1.84 -9.80 -14.12
CA GLU A 222 -2.01 -10.92 -13.22
C GLU A 222 -1.08 -10.73 -12.00
N LEU A 223 -1.61 -10.85 -10.79
CA LEU A 223 -0.83 -10.57 -9.57
C LEU A 223 0.34 -11.54 -9.38
N SER A 224 0.25 -12.74 -9.91
CA SER A 224 1.34 -13.73 -9.88
C SER A 224 2.48 -13.44 -10.85
N ASP A 225 2.22 -12.65 -11.91
CA ASP A 225 3.22 -12.28 -12.92
C ASP A 225 3.91 -10.95 -12.57
N VAL A 226 4.69 -10.98 -11.50
CA VAL A 226 5.48 -9.81 -11.06
C VAL A 226 6.48 -9.39 -12.14
N SER A 227 7.03 -10.34 -12.90
CA SER A 227 8.05 -10.10 -13.92
C SER A 227 7.53 -9.21 -15.04
N SER A 228 6.29 -9.44 -15.51
CA SER A 228 5.66 -8.61 -16.54
C SER A 228 5.51 -7.15 -16.08
N TYR A 229 5.05 -6.95 -14.84
CA TYR A 229 4.97 -5.62 -14.26
C TYR A 229 6.35 -4.94 -14.14
N LEU A 230 7.36 -5.65 -13.60
CA LEU A 230 8.71 -5.12 -13.43
C LEU A 230 9.38 -4.74 -14.75
N ASN A 231 9.15 -5.51 -15.82
CA ASN A 231 9.67 -5.20 -17.16
C ASN A 231 9.04 -3.91 -17.71
N ASP A 232 7.74 -3.72 -17.51
CA ASP A 232 7.01 -2.56 -18.02
C ASP A 232 7.35 -1.27 -17.25
N ILE A 233 7.74 -1.36 -15.95
CA ILE A 233 8.13 -0.19 -15.15
C ILE A 233 9.61 0.17 -15.23
N ALA A 234 10.48 -0.70 -15.72
CA ALA A 234 11.94 -0.46 -15.86
C ALA A 234 12.29 0.63 -16.94
#